data_f8ff0ab5e6702a39521b09c919da226b
#
_entry.id   f8ff0ab5e6702a39521b09c919da226b
#
_cell.length_a   1.000
_cell.length_b   1.000
_cell.length_c   1.000
_cell.angle_alpha   90.00
_cell.angle_beta   90.00
_cell.angle_gamma   90.00
#
_symmetry.space_group_name_H-M   'P 1'
#
loop_
_entity.id
_entity.type
_entity.pdbx_description
1 polymer ?
#
loop_
_entity_poly.entity_id
_entity_poly.type
_entity_poly.pdbx_seq_one_letter_code
_entity_poly.pdbx_strand_id
1 'polypeptide(L)'
;VKPLALILCLVATPLAAQDAGEKARAAAEALEAASVLLDTADEAQDRVAALTDTVRAYEDGLTAMREGLRAATIRETELSRKLSAQEAEVARLLGALMAVGDRAAPRTMVHPGGPLDAARSGMLVAALTPGLAAQAAELRADLEEVTALRSLQQNAADTLQEGLSGVQAARTALSQAIADRTDLPRRFTEDPIRTELLIASTETLQGFASGLAKIAEDETGPPLPPIADRKGSLPLPVRGVVLHGAGDRDAAGVSRPGIVLATRPGALVTTPAAATIRYAGPLLDYGLVVILEPQADLMFVLAGMDTVFGETGQVLAAGAPVGLMGGPAGNNMSPSGEGAGGGRSETLYIEVREGDVPEDPLRWFTTDKG
;
A
#
# COMPACT_ATOMS: atom_id res chain seq x y z
N VAL A 1 28.84 -41.68 25.90
CA VAL A 1 27.69 -41.10 25.19
C VAL A 1 27.83 -39.59 25.26
N LYS A 2 28.33 -38.95 24.19
CA LYS A 2 28.45 -37.50 24.10
C LYS A 2 27.19 -36.96 23.42
N PRO A 3 26.51 -35.95 23.94
CA PRO A 3 25.44 -35.27 23.19
C PRO A 3 26.08 -34.33 22.14
N LEU A 4 25.73 -34.58 20.90
CA LEU A 4 26.02 -33.74 19.75
C LEU A 4 25.06 -32.51 19.82
N ALA A 5 25.56 -31.36 20.23
CA ALA A 5 24.79 -30.12 20.19
C ALA A 5 24.72 -29.65 18.73
N LEU A 6 23.58 -29.84 18.12
CA LEU A 6 23.22 -29.33 16.79
C LEU A 6 23.02 -27.83 16.91
N ILE A 7 24.03 -27.03 16.56
CA ILE A 7 23.90 -25.58 16.41
C ILE A 7 23.13 -25.34 15.10
N LEU A 8 21.82 -25.10 15.25
CA LEU A 8 20.96 -24.63 14.17
C LEU A 8 21.27 -23.14 13.95
N CYS A 9 22.19 -22.83 13.03
CA CYS A 9 22.37 -21.47 12.55
C CYS A 9 21.07 -21.06 11.82
N LEU A 10 20.21 -20.30 12.50
CA LEU A 10 19.11 -19.58 11.88
C LEU A 10 19.73 -18.51 10.99
N VAL A 11 19.91 -18.82 9.71
CA VAL A 11 20.15 -17.83 8.69
C VAL A 11 18.80 -17.11 8.50
N ALA A 12 18.61 -16.04 9.23
CA ALA A 12 17.50 -15.11 8.99
C ALA A 12 17.80 -14.42 7.65
N THR A 13 17.34 -15.03 6.55
CA THR A 13 17.35 -14.42 5.23
C THR A 13 16.46 -13.17 5.27
N PRO A 14 16.84 -12.08 4.60
CA PRO A 14 16.01 -10.88 4.49
C PRO A 14 14.85 -11.11 3.51
N LEU A 15 13.90 -11.97 3.89
CA LEU A 15 12.72 -12.29 3.07
C LEU A 15 11.91 -11.03 2.71
N ALA A 16 11.80 -10.08 3.65
CA ALA A 16 11.05 -8.86 3.46
C ALA A 16 11.63 -7.90 2.41
N ALA A 17 12.96 -7.86 2.26
CA ALA A 17 13.61 -7.00 1.27
C ALA A 17 13.51 -7.58 -0.16
N GLN A 18 13.50 -8.91 -0.29
CA GLN A 18 13.28 -9.59 -1.57
C GLN A 18 11.85 -9.39 -2.06
N ASP A 19 10.85 -9.51 -1.18
CA ASP A 19 9.44 -9.31 -1.50
C ASP A 19 9.16 -7.86 -1.97
N ALA A 20 9.70 -6.84 -1.31
CA ALA A 20 9.56 -5.46 -1.74
C ALA A 20 10.21 -5.18 -3.11
N GLY A 21 11.35 -5.81 -3.40
CA GLY A 21 12.02 -5.72 -4.70
C GLY A 21 11.24 -6.40 -5.83
N GLU A 22 10.63 -7.55 -5.57
CA GLU A 22 9.76 -8.25 -6.52
C GLU A 22 8.49 -7.46 -6.80
N LYS A 23 7.84 -6.92 -5.78
CA LYS A 23 6.66 -6.05 -5.91
C LYS A 23 6.97 -4.78 -6.71
N ALA A 24 8.12 -4.16 -6.48
CA ALA A 24 8.55 -2.98 -7.23
C ALA A 24 8.79 -3.29 -8.71
N ARG A 25 9.39 -4.45 -9.02
CA ARG A 25 9.59 -4.90 -10.41
C ARG A 25 8.26 -5.19 -11.09
N ALA A 26 7.36 -5.92 -10.45
CA ALA A 26 6.03 -6.20 -10.98
C ALA A 26 5.23 -4.92 -11.25
N ALA A 27 5.34 -3.91 -10.38
CA ALA A 27 4.71 -2.61 -10.58
C ALA A 27 5.32 -1.84 -11.76
N ALA A 28 6.64 -1.93 -11.99
CA ALA A 28 7.30 -1.32 -13.14
C ALA A 28 6.88 -1.99 -14.45
N GLU A 29 6.80 -3.31 -14.49
CA GLU A 29 6.31 -4.08 -15.64
C GLU A 29 4.84 -3.75 -15.94
N ALA A 30 4.00 -3.62 -14.91
CA ALA A 30 2.60 -3.23 -15.06
C ALA A 30 2.47 -1.79 -15.59
N LEU A 31 3.34 -0.87 -15.17
CA LEU A 31 3.36 0.51 -15.65
C LEU A 31 3.76 0.57 -17.14
N GLU A 32 4.77 -0.20 -17.55
CA GLU A 32 5.18 -0.31 -18.95
C GLU A 32 4.06 -0.89 -19.83
N ALA A 33 3.43 -1.98 -19.37
CA ALA A 33 2.28 -2.58 -20.05
C ALA A 33 1.10 -1.60 -20.18
N ALA A 34 0.79 -0.85 -19.13
CA ALA A 34 -0.27 0.16 -19.15
C ALA A 34 0.05 1.32 -20.09
N SER A 35 1.31 1.74 -20.21
CA SER A 35 1.72 2.78 -21.14
C SER A 35 1.56 2.34 -22.61
N VAL A 36 1.88 1.09 -22.93
CA VAL A 36 1.68 0.52 -24.29
C VAL A 36 0.18 0.44 -24.62
N LEU A 37 -0.65 0.03 -23.65
CA LEU A 37 -2.10 0.02 -23.82
C LEU A 37 -2.67 1.42 -24.05
N LEU A 38 -2.14 2.42 -23.35
CA LEU A 38 -2.55 3.81 -23.49
C LEU A 38 -2.21 4.38 -24.87
N ASP A 39 -1.02 4.04 -25.40
CA ASP A 39 -0.58 4.47 -26.74
C ASP A 39 -1.42 3.83 -27.87
N THR A 40 -2.02 2.66 -27.61
CA THR A 40 -2.86 1.92 -28.58
C THR A 40 -4.35 2.10 -28.33
N ALA A 41 -4.76 2.86 -27.30
CA ALA A 41 -6.15 3.06 -26.93
C ALA A 41 -6.83 4.08 -27.88
N ASP A 42 -7.58 3.57 -28.85
CA ASP A 42 -8.35 4.39 -29.80
C ASP A 42 -9.72 4.79 -29.23
N GLU A 43 -10.33 3.94 -28.41
CA GLU A 43 -11.63 4.18 -27.80
C GLU A 43 -11.51 4.80 -26.39
N ALA A 44 -12.51 5.60 -26.01
CA ALA A 44 -12.56 6.24 -24.70
C ALA A 44 -12.56 5.21 -23.55
N GLN A 45 -13.22 4.06 -23.76
CA GLN A 45 -13.27 2.98 -22.78
C GLN A 45 -11.89 2.35 -22.56
N ASP A 46 -11.13 2.07 -23.60
CA ASP A 46 -9.80 1.49 -23.53
C ASP A 46 -8.83 2.46 -22.86
N ARG A 47 -8.97 3.75 -23.16
CA ARG A 47 -8.17 4.81 -22.51
C ARG A 47 -8.43 4.89 -21.01
N VAL A 48 -9.68 4.82 -20.56
CA VAL A 48 -10.04 4.79 -19.13
C VAL A 48 -9.47 3.53 -18.45
N ALA A 49 -9.55 2.37 -19.12
CA ALA A 49 -8.97 1.13 -18.59
C ALA A 49 -7.44 1.24 -18.45
N ALA A 50 -6.73 1.68 -19.49
CA ALA A 50 -5.28 1.84 -19.48
C ALA A 50 -4.82 2.85 -18.41
N LEU A 51 -5.51 4.00 -18.26
CA LEU A 51 -5.20 4.98 -17.21
C LEU A 51 -5.50 4.45 -15.81
N THR A 52 -6.54 3.63 -15.65
CA THR A 52 -6.84 2.96 -14.38
C THR A 52 -5.70 2.04 -13.97
N ASP A 53 -5.21 1.22 -14.91
CA ASP A 53 -4.09 0.32 -14.68
C ASP A 53 -2.78 1.09 -14.43
N THR A 54 -2.59 2.23 -15.11
CA THR A 54 -1.46 3.13 -14.85
C THR A 54 -1.49 3.66 -13.41
N VAL A 55 -2.64 4.15 -12.94
CA VAL A 55 -2.78 4.64 -11.54
C VAL A 55 -2.50 3.52 -10.54
N ARG A 56 -3.04 2.33 -10.77
CA ARG A 56 -2.79 1.16 -9.92
C ARG A 56 -1.32 0.78 -9.87
N ALA A 57 -0.64 0.72 -11.03
CA ALA A 57 0.77 0.40 -11.10
C ALA A 57 1.63 1.42 -10.33
N TYR A 58 1.32 2.71 -10.43
CA TYR A 58 1.97 3.73 -9.61
C TYR A 58 1.71 3.53 -8.10
N GLU A 59 0.48 3.25 -7.69
CA GLU A 59 0.13 3.02 -6.28
C GLU A 59 0.86 1.80 -5.72
N ASP A 60 1.02 0.74 -6.50
CA ASP A 60 1.76 -0.46 -6.15
C ASP A 60 3.24 -0.20 -6.02
N GLY A 61 3.82 0.47 -7.00
CA GLY A 61 5.23 0.86 -7.00
C GLY A 61 5.58 1.73 -5.80
N LEU A 62 4.76 2.75 -5.52
CA LEU A 62 4.92 3.61 -4.35
C LEU A 62 4.81 2.85 -3.02
N THR A 63 3.98 1.79 -2.99
CA THR A 63 3.85 0.93 -1.80
C THR A 63 5.12 0.11 -1.60
N ALA A 64 5.56 -0.61 -2.63
CA ALA A 64 6.76 -1.43 -2.58
C ALA A 64 8.01 -0.61 -2.23
N MET A 65 8.13 0.60 -2.80
CA MET A 65 9.25 1.50 -2.47
C MET A 65 9.25 1.93 -1.00
N ARG A 66 8.09 2.26 -0.43
CA ARG A 66 7.99 2.63 1.00
C ARG A 66 8.33 1.45 1.91
N GLU A 67 7.90 0.25 1.57
CA GLU A 67 8.26 -0.98 2.29
C GLU A 67 9.76 -1.22 2.22
N GLY A 68 10.37 -1.11 1.04
CA GLY A 68 11.82 -1.23 0.83
C GLY A 68 12.62 -0.19 1.61
N LEU A 69 12.19 1.09 1.58
CA LEU A 69 12.81 2.16 2.36
C LEU A 69 12.74 1.90 3.87
N ARG A 70 11.59 1.43 4.35
CA ARG A 70 11.42 1.09 5.76
C ARG A 70 12.36 -0.05 6.17
N ALA A 71 12.47 -1.09 5.37
CA ALA A 71 13.38 -2.20 5.62
C ALA A 71 14.85 -1.74 5.61
N ALA A 72 15.24 -0.91 4.64
CA ALA A 72 16.58 -0.33 4.57
C ALA A 72 16.90 0.56 5.78
N THR A 73 15.94 1.34 6.26
CA THR A 73 16.12 2.20 7.45
C THR A 73 16.29 1.37 8.73
N ILE A 74 15.53 0.29 8.88
CA ILE A 74 15.67 -0.61 10.03
C ILE A 74 17.07 -1.25 9.99
N ARG A 75 17.48 -1.77 8.84
CA ARG A 75 18.79 -2.41 8.67
C ARG A 75 19.96 -1.45 8.90
N GLU A 76 19.87 -0.22 8.37
CA GLU A 76 20.88 0.82 8.59
C GLU A 76 20.99 1.16 10.09
N THR A 77 19.86 1.27 10.79
CA THR A 77 19.82 1.54 12.23
C THR A 77 20.47 0.41 13.04
N GLU A 78 20.22 -0.84 12.68
CA GLU A 78 20.84 -2.02 13.32
C GLU A 78 22.36 -2.01 13.15
N LEU A 79 22.83 -1.81 11.90
CA LEU A 79 24.25 -1.75 11.60
C LEU A 79 24.94 -0.56 12.29
N SER A 80 24.31 0.60 12.30
CA SER A 80 24.83 1.79 12.99
C SER A 80 24.96 1.55 14.50
N ARG A 81 24.00 0.87 15.12
CA ARG A 81 24.12 0.48 16.55
C ARG A 81 25.25 -0.53 16.77
N LYS A 82 25.39 -1.54 15.88
CA LYS A 82 26.48 -2.52 15.93
C LYS A 82 27.84 -1.81 15.85
N LEU A 83 28.00 -0.92 14.88
CA LEU A 83 29.22 -0.12 14.69
C LEU A 83 29.54 0.76 15.91
N SER A 84 28.54 1.46 16.47
CA SER A 84 28.72 2.29 17.68
C SER A 84 29.11 1.45 18.91
N ALA A 85 28.54 0.26 19.07
CA ALA A 85 28.90 -0.65 20.17
C ALA A 85 30.33 -1.18 20.04
N GLN A 86 30.84 -1.32 18.80
CA GLN A 86 32.20 -1.79 18.51
C GLN A 86 33.23 -0.66 18.46
N GLU A 87 32.83 0.61 18.53
CA GLU A 87 33.73 1.77 18.39
C GLU A 87 34.93 1.71 19.36
N ALA A 88 34.73 1.34 20.62
CA ALA A 88 35.80 1.19 21.61
C ALA A 88 36.71 0.01 21.32
N GLU A 89 36.19 -1.04 20.69
CA GLU A 89 36.99 -2.22 20.29
C GLU A 89 37.80 -1.89 19.04
N VAL A 90 37.21 -1.21 18.07
CA VAL A 90 37.90 -0.71 16.87
C VAL A 90 39.03 0.25 17.24
N ALA A 91 38.79 1.19 18.16
CA ALA A 91 39.86 2.10 18.65
C ALA A 91 41.02 1.34 19.30
N ARG A 92 40.70 0.30 20.08
CA ARG A 92 41.75 -0.58 20.66
C ARG A 92 42.53 -1.37 19.60
N LEU A 93 41.82 -1.90 18.59
CA LEU A 93 42.43 -2.64 17.47
C LEU A 93 43.34 -1.73 16.63
N LEU A 94 42.90 -0.53 16.30
CA LEU A 94 43.69 0.48 15.59
C LEU A 94 44.93 0.87 16.41
N GLY A 95 44.78 1.09 17.72
CA GLY A 95 45.86 1.38 18.61
C GLY A 95 46.89 0.24 18.68
N ALA A 96 46.45 -1.02 18.72
CA ALA A 96 47.28 -2.20 18.68
C ALA A 96 48.02 -2.36 17.33
N LEU A 97 47.29 -2.16 16.20
CA LEU A 97 47.91 -2.20 14.86
C LEU A 97 48.93 -1.10 14.64
N MET A 98 48.67 0.12 15.09
CA MET A 98 49.66 1.21 15.06
C MET A 98 50.87 0.92 15.91
N ALA A 99 50.66 0.37 17.12
CA ALA A 99 51.77 -0.02 18.00
C ALA A 99 52.65 -1.17 17.43
N VAL A 100 52.04 -2.08 16.63
CA VAL A 100 52.74 -3.15 15.92
C VAL A 100 53.42 -2.62 14.66
N GLY A 101 52.73 -1.76 13.89
CA GLY A 101 53.26 -1.17 12.65
C GLY A 101 54.45 -0.24 12.86
N ASP A 102 54.44 0.50 13.95
CA ASP A 102 55.57 1.40 14.31
C ASP A 102 56.84 0.65 14.81
N ARG A 103 56.69 -0.67 15.09
CA ARG A 103 57.75 -1.55 15.54
C ARG A 103 58.40 -2.39 14.44
N ALA A 104 58.03 -2.18 13.19
CA ALA A 104 58.59 -2.90 12.03
C ALA A 104 59.99 -2.33 11.63
N ALA A 105 60.89 -2.30 12.54
CA ALA A 105 62.30 -2.01 12.28
C ALA A 105 63.16 -2.92 13.17
N PRO A 106 64.44 -3.18 12.87
CA PRO A 106 65.27 -4.26 13.36
C PRO A 106 65.58 -4.26 14.88
N ARG A 107 64.71 -3.70 15.71
CA ARG A 107 64.83 -3.68 17.17
C ARG A 107 64.47 -5.00 17.86
N THR A 108 64.03 -6.01 17.10
CA THR A 108 63.73 -7.36 17.62
C THR A 108 64.96 -8.13 18.14
N MET A 109 66.17 -7.68 17.80
CA MET A 109 67.40 -8.29 18.34
C MET A 109 67.77 -7.76 19.71
N VAL A 110 67.15 -6.70 20.23
CA VAL A 110 67.48 -6.13 21.54
C VAL A 110 66.19 -6.08 22.43
N HIS A 111 65.53 -7.25 22.54
CA HIS A 111 64.44 -7.40 23.49
C HIS A 111 64.99 -7.54 24.90
N PRO A 112 64.50 -6.78 25.94
CA PRO A 112 65.07 -6.89 27.31
C PRO A 112 65.04 -8.29 27.92
N GLY A 113 64.12 -9.16 27.45
CA GLY A 113 63.99 -10.55 27.89
C GLY A 113 64.69 -11.56 27.01
N GLY A 114 65.49 -11.13 26.02
CA GLY A 114 66.30 -12.03 25.17
C GLY A 114 65.55 -12.61 23.95
N PRO A 115 66.19 -13.41 23.11
CA PRO A 115 65.66 -13.92 21.85
C PRO A 115 64.40 -14.83 22.01
N LEU A 116 64.30 -15.51 23.17
CA LEU A 116 63.16 -16.41 23.45
C LEU A 116 61.89 -15.63 23.67
N ASP A 117 61.94 -14.49 24.34
CA ASP A 117 60.75 -13.65 24.58
C ASP A 117 60.38 -12.85 23.33
N ALA A 118 61.36 -12.51 22.48
CA ALA A 118 61.08 -11.96 21.15
C ALA A 118 60.37 -12.96 20.25
N ALA A 119 60.79 -14.24 20.27
CA ALA A 119 60.11 -15.31 19.53
C ALA A 119 58.71 -15.58 20.04
N ARG A 120 58.48 -15.60 21.36
CA ARG A 120 57.12 -15.74 21.96
C ARG A 120 56.19 -14.58 21.59
N SER A 121 56.68 -13.34 21.65
CA SER A 121 55.90 -12.15 21.26
C SER A 121 55.54 -12.20 19.77
N GLY A 122 56.49 -12.64 18.92
CA GLY A 122 56.23 -12.84 17.50
C GLY A 122 55.14 -13.90 17.23
N MET A 123 55.17 -15.02 17.95
CA MET A 123 54.16 -16.08 17.85
C MET A 123 52.79 -15.58 18.33
N LEU A 124 52.73 -14.80 19.42
CA LEU A 124 51.46 -14.22 19.90
C LEU A 124 50.87 -13.24 18.91
N VAL A 125 51.68 -12.36 18.33
CA VAL A 125 51.25 -11.43 17.28
C VAL A 125 50.74 -12.19 16.04
N ALA A 126 51.51 -13.20 15.60
CA ALA A 126 51.13 -14.03 14.46
C ALA A 126 49.80 -14.80 14.70
N ALA A 127 49.55 -15.23 15.94
CA ALA A 127 48.30 -15.91 16.32
C ALA A 127 47.09 -14.95 16.38
N LEU A 128 47.30 -13.67 16.73
CA LEU A 128 46.20 -12.67 16.82
C LEU A 128 45.90 -12.01 15.49
N THR A 129 46.88 -11.89 14.60
CA THR A 129 46.75 -11.21 13.30
C THR A 129 45.55 -11.70 12.45
N PRO A 130 45.32 -13.02 12.31
CA PRO A 130 44.18 -13.51 11.51
C PRO A 130 42.81 -13.08 12.09
N GLY A 131 42.68 -13.11 13.42
CA GLY A 131 41.46 -12.67 14.09
C GLY A 131 41.17 -11.17 13.88
N LEU A 132 42.22 -10.35 14.02
CA LEU A 132 42.15 -8.91 13.77
C LEU A 132 41.84 -8.59 12.31
N ALA A 133 42.44 -9.33 11.37
CA ALA A 133 42.13 -9.18 9.94
C ALA A 133 40.68 -9.55 9.61
N ALA A 134 40.15 -10.61 10.23
CA ALA A 134 38.75 -11.01 10.04
C ALA A 134 37.80 -9.94 10.59
N GLN A 135 38.04 -9.40 11.79
CA GLN A 135 37.24 -8.32 12.37
C GLN A 135 37.28 -7.03 11.51
N ALA A 136 38.47 -6.68 11.00
CA ALA A 136 38.60 -5.53 10.10
C ALA A 136 37.87 -5.71 8.77
N ALA A 137 37.84 -6.95 8.24
CA ALA A 137 37.10 -7.27 7.03
C ALA A 137 35.57 -7.20 7.26
N GLU A 138 35.10 -7.71 8.40
CA GLU A 138 33.68 -7.60 8.80
C GLU A 138 33.25 -6.14 8.96
N LEU A 139 34.04 -5.34 9.68
CA LEU A 139 33.79 -3.92 9.88
C LEU A 139 33.72 -3.17 8.55
N ARG A 140 34.63 -3.49 7.61
CA ARG A 140 34.61 -2.88 6.27
C ARG A 140 33.32 -3.23 5.53
N ALA A 141 32.90 -4.50 5.56
CA ALA A 141 31.67 -4.95 4.94
C ALA A 141 30.43 -4.24 5.53
N ASP A 142 30.37 -4.10 6.87
CA ASP A 142 29.30 -3.37 7.55
C ASP A 142 29.24 -1.88 7.14
N LEU A 143 30.40 -1.22 7.01
CA LEU A 143 30.49 0.18 6.56
C LEU A 143 30.10 0.34 5.08
N GLU A 144 30.50 -0.59 4.23
CA GLU A 144 30.10 -0.60 2.81
C GLU A 144 28.59 -0.80 2.69
N GLU A 145 28.00 -1.71 3.51
CA GLU A 145 26.55 -1.94 3.55
C GLU A 145 25.80 -0.67 4.02
N VAL A 146 26.23 0.01 5.08
CA VAL A 146 25.63 1.28 5.55
C VAL A 146 25.68 2.35 4.46
N THR A 147 26.82 2.46 3.76
CA THR A 147 26.96 3.45 2.67
C THR A 147 26.03 3.15 1.51
N ALA A 148 25.90 1.88 1.12
CA ALA A 148 24.98 1.43 0.08
C ALA A 148 23.51 1.68 0.47
N LEU A 149 23.13 1.39 1.72
CA LEU A 149 21.78 1.64 2.24
C LEU A 149 21.42 3.13 2.22
N ARG A 150 22.35 4.01 2.61
CA ARG A 150 22.15 5.47 2.56
C ARG A 150 21.98 5.99 1.13
N SER A 151 22.80 5.51 0.20
CA SER A 151 22.66 5.85 -1.21
C SER A 151 21.30 5.39 -1.78
N LEU A 152 20.88 4.17 -1.42
CA LEU A 152 19.57 3.64 -1.81
C LEU A 152 18.43 4.48 -1.23
N GLN A 153 18.53 4.91 0.04
CA GLN A 153 17.51 5.78 0.65
C GLN A 153 17.40 7.12 -0.05
N GLN A 154 18.52 7.75 -0.42
CA GLN A 154 18.53 9.01 -1.16
C GLN A 154 17.89 8.87 -2.53
N ASN A 155 18.33 7.89 -3.32
CA ASN A 155 17.77 7.65 -4.66
C ASN A 155 16.28 7.30 -4.60
N ALA A 156 15.86 6.52 -3.60
CA ALA A 156 14.47 6.15 -3.44
C ALA A 156 13.58 7.33 -3.03
N ALA A 157 14.12 8.33 -2.31
CA ALA A 157 13.37 9.54 -1.99
C ALA A 157 13.05 10.36 -3.26
N ASP A 158 14.01 10.51 -4.15
CA ASP A 158 13.84 11.22 -5.43
C ASP A 158 12.84 10.47 -6.33
N THR A 159 13.01 9.16 -6.49
CA THR A 159 12.09 8.33 -7.27
C THR A 159 10.67 8.31 -6.68
N LEU A 160 10.55 8.35 -5.34
CA LEU A 160 9.24 8.45 -4.68
C LEU A 160 8.54 9.77 -5.02
N GLN A 161 9.28 10.86 -5.07
CA GLN A 161 8.76 12.18 -5.44
C GLN A 161 8.30 12.21 -6.90
N GLU A 162 9.08 11.66 -7.82
CA GLU A 162 8.71 11.50 -9.23
C GLU A 162 7.47 10.63 -9.39
N GLY A 163 7.41 9.48 -8.69
CA GLY A 163 6.26 8.59 -8.68
C GLY A 163 4.99 9.26 -8.13
N LEU A 164 5.11 10.11 -7.10
CA LEU A 164 3.98 10.89 -6.58
C LEU A 164 3.46 11.90 -7.61
N SER A 165 4.34 12.57 -8.34
CA SER A 165 3.92 13.48 -9.41
C SER A 165 3.30 12.71 -10.59
N GLY A 166 3.83 11.55 -10.93
CA GLY A 166 3.31 10.65 -11.96
C GLY A 166 1.88 10.16 -11.66
N VAL A 167 1.63 9.69 -10.43
CA VAL A 167 0.28 9.26 -10.04
C VAL A 167 -0.72 10.41 -10.03
N GLN A 168 -0.30 11.63 -9.65
CA GLN A 168 -1.19 12.80 -9.71
C GLN A 168 -1.56 13.14 -11.16
N ALA A 169 -0.59 13.13 -12.06
CA ALA A 169 -0.82 13.36 -13.48
C ALA A 169 -1.75 12.27 -14.07
N ALA A 170 -1.52 11.00 -13.76
CA ALA A 170 -2.37 9.90 -14.20
C ALA A 170 -3.80 10.00 -13.68
N ARG A 171 -4.00 10.38 -12.42
CA ARG A 171 -5.35 10.60 -11.85
C ARG A 171 -6.08 11.77 -12.52
N THR A 172 -5.36 12.86 -12.84
CA THR A 172 -5.94 14.00 -13.57
C THR A 172 -6.36 13.58 -14.97
N ALA A 173 -5.50 12.85 -15.68
CA ALA A 173 -5.80 12.33 -17.02
C ALA A 173 -6.98 11.33 -16.97
N LEU A 174 -7.03 10.46 -15.95
CA LEU A 174 -8.14 9.54 -15.74
C LEU A 174 -9.45 10.27 -15.51
N SER A 175 -9.47 11.26 -14.63
CA SER A 175 -10.67 12.06 -14.36
C SER A 175 -11.17 12.77 -15.63
N GLN A 176 -10.25 13.29 -16.45
CA GLN A 176 -10.59 13.90 -17.73
C GLN A 176 -11.16 12.86 -18.71
N ALA A 177 -10.50 11.71 -18.87
CA ALA A 177 -10.95 10.66 -19.77
C ALA A 177 -12.33 10.10 -19.37
N ILE A 178 -12.64 10.05 -18.07
CA ILE A 178 -13.97 9.67 -17.57
C ILE A 178 -15.01 10.75 -17.90
N ALA A 179 -14.66 12.02 -17.74
CA ALA A 179 -15.57 13.13 -18.06
C ALA A 179 -15.90 13.19 -19.56
N ASP A 180 -14.92 12.86 -20.41
CA ASP A 180 -15.09 12.83 -21.88
C ASP A 180 -15.85 11.58 -22.37
N ARG A 181 -16.09 10.61 -21.51
CA ARG A 181 -16.72 9.34 -21.84
C ARG A 181 -18.22 9.46 -21.86
N THR A 182 -18.84 9.18 -23.01
CA THR A 182 -20.31 9.27 -23.22
C THR A 182 -20.96 7.93 -23.62
N ASP A 183 -20.17 6.86 -23.72
CA ASP A 183 -20.55 5.60 -24.39
C ASP A 183 -20.90 4.44 -23.44
N LEU A 184 -21.01 4.69 -22.13
CA LEU A 184 -21.38 3.64 -21.20
C LEU A 184 -22.82 3.15 -21.42
N PRO A 185 -23.02 1.83 -21.50
CA PRO A 185 -24.37 1.28 -21.57
C PRO A 185 -25.14 1.62 -20.30
N ARG A 186 -26.38 2.07 -20.48
CA ARG A 186 -27.30 2.34 -19.36
C ARG A 186 -28.36 1.27 -19.29
N ARG A 187 -28.58 0.76 -18.10
CA ARG A 187 -29.63 -0.24 -17.82
C ARG A 187 -30.96 0.43 -17.54
N PHE A 188 -30.94 1.60 -16.93
CA PHE A 188 -32.13 2.41 -16.64
C PHE A 188 -31.77 3.89 -16.59
N THR A 189 -32.77 4.74 -16.61
CA THR A 189 -32.61 6.17 -16.40
C THR A 189 -33.11 6.50 -14.99
N GLU A 190 -32.30 7.25 -14.24
CA GLU A 190 -32.65 7.69 -12.90
C GLU A 190 -34.00 8.48 -12.92
N ASP A 191 -34.84 8.21 -11.93
CA ASP A 191 -35.96 9.08 -11.59
C ASP A 191 -35.54 10.02 -10.45
N PRO A 192 -35.12 11.26 -10.76
CA PRO A 192 -34.56 12.16 -9.74
C PRO A 192 -35.57 12.47 -8.65
N ILE A 193 -36.87 12.50 -8.97
CA ILE A 193 -37.92 12.81 -7.99
C ILE A 193 -38.02 11.66 -6.96
N ARG A 194 -38.00 10.41 -7.41
CA ARG A 194 -38.01 9.24 -6.51
C ARG A 194 -36.76 9.17 -5.65
N THR A 195 -35.59 9.43 -6.25
CA THR A 195 -34.30 9.43 -5.53
C THR A 195 -34.28 10.55 -4.48
N GLU A 196 -34.69 11.77 -4.81
CA GLU A 196 -34.75 12.88 -3.86
C GLU A 196 -35.75 12.60 -2.72
N LEU A 197 -36.94 12.05 -3.04
CA LEU A 197 -37.92 11.67 -2.03
C LEU A 197 -37.35 10.58 -1.09
N LEU A 198 -36.62 9.60 -1.64
CA LEU A 198 -36.00 8.56 -0.86
C LEU A 198 -34.90 9.12 0.07
N ILE A 199 -34.05 10.02 -0.42
CA ILE A 199 -33.08 10.73 0.38
C ILE A 199 -33.74 11.50 1.52
N ALA A 200 -34.82 12.25 1.22
CA ALA A 200 -35.54 13.06 2.20
C ALA A 200 -36.32 12.22 3.24
N SER A 201 -36.68 10.98 2.91
CA SER A 201 -37.44 10.08 3.79
C SER A 201 -36.60 9.11 4.59
N THR A 202 -35.27 9.05 4.35
CA THR A 202 -34.40 8.12 5.02
C THR A 202 -33.37 8.85 5.90
N GLU A 203 -33.19 8.35 7.13
CA GLU A 203 -32.24 8.90 8.12
C GLU A 203 -30.92 8.13 8.15
N THR A 204 -30.83 7.00 7.46
CA THR A 204 -29.68 6.10 7.49
C THR A 204 -29.29 5.61 6.10
N LEU A 205 -28.00 5.38 5.90
CA LEU A 205 -27.47 4.75 4.68
C LEU A 205 -28.13 3.39 4.42
N GLN A 206 -28.41 2.63 5.47
CA GLN A 206 -29.08 1.35 5.39
C GLN A 206 -30.53 1.48 4.86
N GLY A 207 -31.30 2.42 5.39
CA GLY A 207 -32.65 2.69 4.93
C GLY A 207 -32.67 3.12 3.47
N PHE A 208 -31.73 3.95 3.06
CA PHE A 208 -31.59 4.41 1.68
C PHE A 208 -31.25 3.25 0.73
N ALA A 209 -30.28 2.40 1.06
CA ALA A 209 -29.91 1.23 0.25
C ALA A 209 -31.09 0.25 0.09
N SER A 210 -31.84 -0.01 1.18
CA SER A 210 -33.03 -0.86 1.13
C SER A 210 -34.17 -0.23 0.28
N GLY A 211 -34.32 1.09 0.31
CA GLY A 211 -35.27 1.79 -0.54
C GLY A 211 -34.92 1.70 -2.02
N LEU A 212 -33.61 1.81 -2.36
CA LEU A 212 -33.14 1.63 -3.73
C LEU A 212 -33.34 0.19 -4.23
N ALA A 213 -33.19 -0.82 -3.39
CA ALA A 213 -33.48 -2.21 -3.75
C ALA A 213 -34.91 -2.40 -4.21
N LYS A 214 -35.86 -1.80 -3.49
CA LYS A 214 -37.31 -1.86 -3.85
C LYS A 214 -37.62 -1.14 -5.16
N ILE A 215 -36.96 -0.03 -5.44
CA ILE A 215 -37.09 0.67 -6.73
C ILE A 215 -36.55 -0.22 -7.87
N ALA A 216 -35.50 -0.99 -7.62
CA ALA A 216 -34.90 -1.87 -8.61
C ALA A 216 -35.81 -2.99 -9.07
N GLU A 217 -36.70 -3.49 -8.22
CA GLU A 217 -37.67 -4.54 -8.57
C GLU A 217 -38.65 -4.09 -9.69
N ASP A 218 -38.87 -2.80 -9.81
CA ASP A 218 -39.76 -2.22 -10.83
C ASP A 218 -39.07 -2.03 -12.21
N GLU A 219 -37.77 -2.30 -12.33
CA GLU A 219 -36.99 -2.04 -13.53
C GLU A 219 -36.88 -3.26 -14.44
N THR A 220 -37.10 -3.07 -15.75
CA THR A 220 -37.19 -4.16 -16.75
C THR A 220 -35.91 -4.39 -17.56
N GLY A 221 -34.74 -3.97 -17.07
CA GLY A 221 -33.47 -4.19 -17.76
C GLY A 221 -32.96 -5.65 -17.64
N PRO A 222 -32.17 -6.15 -18.61
CA PRO A 222 -31.59 -7.50 -18.49
C PRO A 222 -30.67 -7.58 -17.28
N PRO A 223 -30.81 -8.62 -16.41
CA PRO A 223 -29.96 -8.76 -15.24
C PRO A 223 -28.50 -9.06 -15.63
N LEU A 224 -27.57 -8.58 -14.81
CA LEU A 224 -26.18 -8.98 -14.91
C LEU A 224 -25.99 -10.44 -14.51
N PRO A 225 -24.97 -11.15 -15.02
CA PRO A 225 -24.70 -12.52 -14.63
C PRO A 225 -24.48 -12.64 -13.12
N PRO A 226 -24.96 -13.72 -12.48
CA PRO A 226 -24.76 -13.90 -11.04
C PRO A 226 -23.27 -14.04 -10.69
N ILE A 227 -22.87 -13.46 -9.56
CA ILE A 227 -21.48 -13.49 -9.07
C ILE A 227 -21.34 -14.28 -7.76
N ALA A 228 -22.35 -15.04 -7.36
CA ALA A 228 -22.34 -15.83 -6.12
C ALA A 228 -21.15 -16.79 -6.03
N ASP A 229 -20.75 -17.39 -7.15
CA ASP A 229 -19.59 -18.28 -7.23
C ASP A 229 -18.24 -17.57 -6.98
N ARG A 230 -18.23 -16.25 -7.00
CA ARG A 230 -17.06 -15.42 -6.74
C ARG A 230 -16.98 -14.92 -5.29
N LYS A 231 -17.89 -15.35 -4.43
CA LYS A 231 -17.87 -15.01 -2.99
C LYS A 231 -16.55 -15.44 -2.38
N GLY A 232 -15.84 -14.52 -1.73
CA GLY A 232 -14.50 -14.73 -1.15
C GLY A 232 -13.32 -14.57 -2.12
N SER A 233 -13.58 -14.31 -3.41
CA SER A 233 -12.52 -14.11 -4.41
C SER A 233 -12.52 -12.73 -5.08
N LEU A 234 -13.42 -11.84 -4.68
CA LEU A 234 -13.47 -10.50 -5.25
C LEU A 234 -12.32 -9.64 -4.69
N PRO A 235 -11.68 -8.80 -5.53
CA PRO A 235 -10.72 -7.84 -5.03
C PRO A 235 -11.43 -6.78 -4.16
N LEU A 236 -10.72 -6.24 -3.17
CA LEU A 236 -11.21 -5.06 -2.46
C LEU A 236 -11.38 -3.88 -3.43
N PRO A 237 -12.42 -3.05 -3.25
CA PRO A 237 -12.65 -1.86 -4.09
C PRO A 237 -11.49 -0.87 -4.08
N VAL A 238 -10.76 -0.81 -2.99
CA VAL A 238 -9.60 0.05 -2.77
C VAL A 238 -8.54 -0.68 -1.95
N ARG A 239 -7.28 -0.35 -2.16
CA ARG A 239 -6.19 -0.84 -1.31
C ARG A 239 -6.21 -0.14 0.03
N GLY A 240 -6.16 -0.91 1.11
CA GLY A 240 -6.22 -0.36 2.45
C GLY A 240 -6.09 -1.43 3.53
N VAL A 241 -6.07 -0.96 4.78
CA VAL A 241 -6.04 -1.81 5.96
C VAL A 241 -7.39 -1.75 6.65
N VAL A 242 -7.95 -2.90 7.00
CA VAL A 242 -9.21 -2.95 7.76
C VAL A 242 -8.99 -2.39 9.15
N LEU A 243 -9.67 -1.28 9.47
CA LEU A 243 -9.66 -0.66 10.80
C LEU A 243 -10.75 -1.24 11.69
N HIS A 244 -11.94 -1.44 11.13
CA HIS A 244 -13.09 -2.00 11.83
C HIS A 244 -13.74 -3.08 10.98
N GLY A 245 -13.99 -4.23 11.58
CA GLY A 245 -14.76 -5.32 10.99
C GLY A 245 -16.27 -5.05 11.01
N ALA A 246 -17.02 -5.90 10.32
CA ALA A 246 -18.49 -5.83 10.34
C ALA A 246 -19.02 -6.09 11.74
N GLY A 247 -19.85 -5.19 12.26
CA GLY A 247 -20.43 -5.27 13.61
C GLY A 247 -19.52 -4.78 14.72
N ASP A 248 -18.29 -4.41 14.46
CA ASP A 248 -17.40 -3.82 15.46
C ASP A 248 -17.93 -2.46 15.94
N ARG A 249 -17.67 -2.14 17.20
CA ARG A 249 -18.00 -0.84 17.77
C ARG A 249 -16.85 0.14 17.53
N ASP A 250 -17.17 1.30 16.97
CA ASP A 250 -16.22 2.40 16.86
C ASP A 250 -15.96 3.08 18.23
N ALA A 251 -15.07 4.07 18.24
CA ALA A 251 -14.73 4.83 19.47
C ALA A 251 -15.94 5.56 20.08
N ALA A 252 -17.00 5.83 19.30
CA ALA A 252 -18.26 6.42 19.75
C ALA A 252 -19.27 5.35 20.22
N GLY A 253 -18.92 4.06 20.15
CA GLY A 253 -19.79 2.94 20.52
C GLY A 253 -20.80 2.56 19.45
N VAL A 254 -20.73 3.13 18.25
CA VAL A 254 -21.62 2.83 17.13
C VAL A 254 -21.12 1.57 16.43
N SER A 255 -22.03 0.61 16.22
CA SER A 255 -21.77 -0.61 15.44
C SER A 255 -22.38 -0.44 14.06
N ARG A 256 -21.60 -0.75 13.01
CA ARG A 256 -22.05 -0.71 11.62
C ARG A 256 -21.93 -2.09 10.98
N PRO A 257 -22.82 -2.46 10.05
CA PRO A 257 -22.81 -3.78 9.43
C PRO A 257 -21.66 -3.96 8.41
N GLY A 258 -21.05 -2.90 7.93
CA GLY A 258 -19.97 -2.89 7.00
C GLY A 258 -18.59 -2.85 7.68
N ILE A 259 -17.56 -2.81 6.86
CA ILE A 259 -16.16 -2.64 7.27
C ILE A 259 -15.67 -1.23 6.98
N VAL A 260 -14.68 -0.78 7.74
CA VAL A 260 -13.99 0.49 7.52
C VAL A 260 -12.54 0.20 7.14
N LEU A 261 -12.11 0.67 5.98
CA LEU A 261 -10.73 0.57 5.52
C LEU A 261 -10.02 1.92 5.64
N ALA A 262 -8.82 1.92 6.23
CA ALA A 262 -7.89 3.03 6.05
C ALA A 262 -7.28 2.94 4.66
N THR A 263 -7.36 4.02 3.92
CA THR A 263 -6.83 4.12 2.56
C THR A 263 -5.73 5.17 2.49
N ARG A 264 -5.01 5.20 1.38
CA ARG A 264 -4.08 6.29 1.09
C ARG A 264 -4.83 7.51 0.57
N PRO A 265 -4.27 8.71 0.78
CA PRO A 265 -4.79 9.92 0.17
C PRO A 265 -4.89 9.78 -1.35
N GLY A 266 -6.06 10.10 -1.90
CA GLY A 266 -6.33 10.03 -3.32
C GLY A 266 -6.35 8.62 -3.91
N ALA A 267 -6.44 7.55 -3.11
CA ALA A 267 -6.50 6.18 -3.61
C ALA A 267 -7.66 5.98 -4.58
N LEU A 268 -7.40 5.22 -5.64
CA LEU A 268 -8.42 4.91 -6.64
C LEU A 268 -9.37 3.83 -6.12
N VAL A 269 -10.66 4.13 -6.15
CA VAL A 269 -11.73 3.19 -5.83
C VAL A 269 -12.29 2.61 -7.12
N THR A 270 -12.41 1.29 -7.20
CA THR A 270 -12.83 0.58 -8.42
C THR A 270 -13.91 -0.45 -8.11
N THR A 271 -14.68 -0.84 -9.13
CA THR A 271 -15.71 -1.87 -8.95
C THR A 271 -15.05 -3.25 -8.75
N PRO A 272 -15.47 -4.05 -7.73
CA PRO A 272 -14.95 -5.39 -7.53
C PRO A 272 -15.39 -6.40 -8.61
N ALA A 273 -16.53 -6.14 -9.22
CA ALA A 273 -17.13 -6.94 -10.28
C ALA A 273 -17.83 -6.02 -11.27
N ALA A 274 -18.25 -6.54 -12.43
CA ALA A 274 -19.14 -5.79 -13.31
C ALA A 274 -20.43 -5.45 -12.53
N ALA A 275 -20.87 -4.20 -12.59
CA ALA A 275 -21.99 -3.73 -11.78
C ALA A 275 -22.72 -2.56 -12.43
N THR A 276 -24.00 -2.38 -12.09
CA THR A 276 -24.77 -1.20 -12.43
C THR A 276 -24.67 -0.19 -11.29
N ILE A 277 -24.44 1.08 -11.60
CA ILE A 277 -24.50 2.16 -10.59
C ILE A 277 -25.97 2.39 -10.24
N ARG A 278 -26.33 2.10 -9.00
CA ARG A 278 -27.68 2.37 -8.48
C ARG A 278 -27.82 3.78 -7.92
N TYR A 279 -26.70 4.30 -7.39
CA TYR A 279 -26.63 5.65 -6.86
C TYR A 279 -25.17 6.14 -6.91
N ALA A 280 -24.97 7.40 -7.23
CA ALA A 280 -23.70 8.08 -7.17
C ALA A 280 -23.92 9.55 -6.76
N GLY A 281 -23.57 9.92 -5.54
CA GLY A 281 -23.78 11.28 -5.05
C GLY A 281 -23.57 11.44 -3.55
N PRO A 282 -23.85 12.65 -3.02
CA PRO A 282 -23.77 12.92 -1.59
C PRO A 282 -24.97 12.27 -0.85
N LEU A 283 -24.70 11.66 0.30
CA LEU A 283 -25.73 11.05 1.11
C LEU A 283 -25.48 11.29 2.60
N LEU A 284 -26.35 12.07 3.23
CA LEU A 284 -26.32 12.37 4.67
C LEU A 284 -24.90 12.75 5.14
N ASP A 285 -24.47 12.22 6.28
CA ASP A 285 -23.14 12.44 6.87
C ASP A 285 -22.07 11.48 6.35
N TYR A 286 -22.39 10.65 5.32
CA TYR A 286 -21.48 9.65 4.75
C TYR A 286 -20.56 10.22 3.66
N GLY A 287 -20.71 11.50 3.28
CA GLY A 287 -19.99 12.11 2.17
C GLY A 287 -20.49 11.61 0.82
N LEU A 288 -19.57 11.44 -0.14
CA LEU A 288 -19.95 10.87 -1.43
C LEU A 288 -20.04 9.34 -1.33
N VAL A 289 -21.15 8.82 -1.84
CA VAL A 289 -21.50 7.41 -1.80
C VAL A 289 -21.74 6.90 -3.22
N VAL A 290 -21.26 5.70 -3.50
CA VAL A 290 -21.63 4.93 -4.69
C VAL A 290 -22.24 3.61 -4.25
N ILE A 291 -23.40 3.29 -4.79
CA ILE A 291 -24.08 2.00 -4.60
C ILE A 291 -24.04 1.25 -5.93
N LEU A 292 -23.42 0.09 -5.89
CA LEU A 292 -23.21 -0.78 -7.05
C LEU A 292 -24.10 -2.02 -6.93
N GLU A 293 -24.76 -2.39 -7.99
CA GLU A 293 -25.53 -3.65 -8.11
C GLU A 293 -24.83 -4.58 -9.10
N PRO A 294 -24.01 -5.54 -8.62
CA PRO A 294 -23.35 -6.52 -9.50
C PRO A 294 -24.32 -7.59 -10.02
N GLN A 295 -25.36 -7.90 -9.28
CA GLN A 295 -26.46 -8.79 -9.68
C GLN A 295 -27.75 -8.35 -8.96
N ALA A 296 -28.90 -8.88 -9.39
CA ALA A 296 -30.14 -8.65 -8.69
C ALA A 296 -30.03 -9.04 -7.21
N ASP A 297 -30.62 -8.23 -6.34
CA ASP A 297 -30.63 -8.39 -4.88
C ASP A 297 -29.26 -8.34 -4.19
N LEU A 298 -28.19 -7.99 -4.88
CA LEU A 298 -26.86 -7.80 -4.27
C LEU A 298 -26.37 -6.38 -4.48
N MET A 299 -26.05 -5.70 -3.40
CA MET A 299 -25.54 -4.33 -3.44
C MET A 299 -24.21 -4.21 -2.69
N PHE A 300 -23.29 -3.46 -3.29
CA PHE A 300 -22.07 -2.98 -2.66
C PHE A 300 -22.20 -1.48 -2.43
N VAL A 301 -22.20 -1.07 -1.17
CA VAL A 301 -22.27 0.33 -0.76
C VAL A 301 -20.87 0.80 -0.41
N LEU A 302 -20.39 1.82 -1.11
CA LEU A 302 -19.08 2.42 -0.94
C LEU A 302 -19.28 3.88 -0.52
N ALA A 303 -18.83 4.27 0.68
CA ALA A 303 -19.04 5.60 1.22
C ALA A 303 -17.76 6.23 1.79
N GLY A 304 -17.66 7.55 1.73
CA GLY A 304 -16.51 8.31 2.23
C GLY A 304 -15.50 8.73 1.17
N MET A 305 -15.89 8.69 -0.11
CA MET A 305 -15.09 9.21 -1.21
C MET A 305 -15.09 10.74 -1.27
N ASP A 306 -14.08 11.32 -1.90
CA ASP A 306 -13.97 12.76 -2.20
C ASP A 306 -14.49 13.08 -3.60
N THR A 307 -14.33 12.13 -4.53
CA THR A 307 -14.82 12.24 -5.91
C THR A 307 -15.48 10.92 -6.29
N VAL A 308 -16.63 11.01 -6.97
CA VAL A 308 -17.32 9.86 -7.57
C VAL A 308 -17.34 9.99 -9.08
N PHE A 309 -17.29 8.84 -9.77
CA PHE A 309 -17.31 8.74 -11.21
C PHE A 309 -18.55 7.95 -11.67
N GLY A 310 -19.03 8.32 -12.86
CA GLY A 310 -20.19 7.68 -13.47
C GLY A 310 -21.51 8.23 -12.97
N GLU A 311 -22.56 7.79 -13.60
CA GLU A 311 -23.95 8.22 -13.37
C GLU A 311 -24.85 7.04 -13.05
N THR A 312 -25.91 7.28 -12.32
CA THR A 312 -26.94 6.28 -12.02
C THR A 312 -27.46 5.63 -13.30
N GLY A 313 -27.61 4.32 -13.28
CA GLY A 313 -28.04 3.50 -14.41
C GLY A 313 -26.92 2.99 -15.29
N GLN A 314 -25.71 3.53 -15.23
CA GLN A 314 -24.56 3.08 -16.03
C GLN A 314 -24.07 1.71 -15.58
N VAL A 315 -23.67 0.89 -16.56
CA VAL A 315 -23.04 -0.42 -16.32
C VAL A 315 -21.55 -0.29 -16.46
N LEU A 316 -20.85 -0.66 -15.42
CA LEU A 316 -19.39 -0.65 -15.34
C LEU A 316 -18.81 -2.06 -15.46
N ALA A 317 -17.69 -2.20 -16.15
CA ALA A 317 -16.93 -3.44 -16.16
C ALA A 317 -16.24 -3.67 -14.81
N ALA A 318 -15.87 -4.93 -14.49
CA ALA A 318 -15.05 -5.23 -13.34
C ALA A 318 -13.75 -4.44 -13.36
N GLY A 319 -13.37 -3.86 -12.24
CA GLY A 319 -12.17 -3.03 -12.12
C GLY A 319 -12.30 -1.60 -12.64
N ALA A 320 -13.46 -1.20 -13.19
CA ALA A 320 -13.67 0.17 -13.64
C ALA A 320 -13.61 1.17 -12.46
N PRO A 321 -13.10 2.39 -12.67
CA PRO A 321 -13.02 3.41 -11.64
C PRO A 321 -14.41 3.92 -11.26
N VAL A 322 -14.67 4.06 -9.95
CA VAL A 322 -15.93 4.61 -9.39
C VAL A 322 -15.71 5.85 -8.55
N GLY A 323 -14.47 6.16 -8.17
CA GLY A 323 -14.16 7.35 -7.40
C GLY A 323 -12.73 7.44 -6.93
N LEU A 324 -12.42 8.50 -6.21
CA LEU A 324 -11.14 8.74 -5.55
C LEU A 324 -11.38 9.03 -4.07
N MET A 325 -10.48 8.55 -3.24
CA MET A 325 -10.42 8.92 -1.83
C MET A 325 -9.91 10.35 -1.66
N GLY A 326 -10.19 10.98 -0.52
CA GLY A 326 -9.67 12.29 -0.19
C GLY A 326 -8.14 12.33 -0.20
N GLY A 327 -7.58 13.49 -0.54
CA GLY A 327 -6.13 13.75 -0.51
C GLY A 327 -5.72 14.60 0.69
N PRO A 328 -4.41 14.74 0.99
CA PRO A 328 -3.94 15.79 1.87
C PRO A 328 -4.42 17.12 1.34
N ALA A 329 -4.85 18.02 2.22
CA ALA A 329 -5.43 19.31 1.86
C ALA A 329 -4.52 20.10 0.91
N GLY A 330 -4.64 19.82 -0.39
CA GLY A 330 -4.15 20.70 -1.43
C GLY A 330 -5.06 21.92 -1.44
N ASN A 331 -4.51 23.08 -1.31
CA ASN A 331 -4.94 24.46 -1.37
C ASN A 331 -6.36 24.88 -1.80
N ASN A 332 -7.36 24.02 -1.79
CA ASN A 332 -8.74 24.39 -1.98
C ASN A 332 -9.44 24.45 -0.61
N MET A 333 -9.05 25.45 0.18
CA MET A 333 -9.85 25.93 1.29
C MET A 333 -11.12 26.56 0.72
N SER A 334 -12.20 25.82 0.69
CA SER A 334 -13.53 26.43 0.76
C SER A 334 -13.75 26.83 2.22
N PRO A 335 -13.92 28.15 2.51
CA PRO A 335 -14.09 28.64 3.86
C PRO A 335 -15.58 28.59 4.26
N SER A 336 -16.16 27.41 4.37
CA SER A 336 -17.52 27.31 4.93
C SER A 336 -17.75 25.90 5.47
N GLY A 337 -17.59 25.78 6.78
CA GLY A 337 -17.94 24.57 7.51
C GLY A 337 -17.26 24.48 8.87
N GLU A 338 -17.63 25.35 9.81
CA GLU A 338 -17.52 25.05 11.23
C GLU A 338 -18.45 23.88 11.54
N GLY A 339 -17.86 22.72 11.62
CA GLY A 339 -18.52 21.48 12.01
C GLY A 339 -17.49 20.41 12.26
N ALA A 340 -17.30 20.07 13.52
CA ALA A 340 -16.55 19.00 14.13
C ALA A 340 -15.88 17.99 13.18
N GLY A 341 -14.55 17.95 13.13
CA GLY A 341 -13.80 16.83 12.57
C GLY A 341 -13.38 17.00 11.10
N GLY A 342 -12.80 18.13 10.75
CA GLY A 342 -12.26 18.39 9.40
C GLY A 342 -10.96 17.68 9.03
N GLY A 343 -10.78 16.42 9.44
CA GLY A 343 -9.86 15.50 8.81
C GLY A 343 -10.62 14.80 7.70
N ARG A 344 -10.35 15.13 6.42
CA ARG A 344 -10.94 14.41 5.30
C ARG A 344 -10.63 12.93 5.47
N SER A 345 -11.70 12.15 5.50
CA SER A 345 -11.67 10.73 5.76
C SER A 345 -10.82 10.04 4.69
N GLU A 346 -9.64 9.58 5.07
CA GLU A 346 -8.87 8.61 4.31
C GLU A 346 -9.42 7.20 4.58
N THR A 347 -10.69 7.09 4.93
CA THR A 347 -11.36 5.84 5.25
C THR A 347 -12.53 5.61 4.31
N LEU A 348 -12.54 4.42 3.68
CA LEU A 348 -13.67 3.95 2.89
C LEU A 348 -14.52 3.02 3.76
N TYR A 349 -15.81 3.31 3.85
CA TYR A 349 -16.80 2.39 4.38
C TYR A 349 -17.32 1.49 3.27
N ILE A 350 -17.35 0.18 3.52
CA ILE A 350 -17.85 -0.84 2.59
C ILE A 350 -18.90 -1.66 3.29
N GLU A 351 -20.10 -1.73 2.71
CA GLU A 351 -21.17 -2.60 3.14
C GLU A 351 -21.63 -3.47 1.98
N VAL A 352 -21.89 -4.74 2.24
CA VAL A 352 -22.50 -5.67 1.28
C VAL A 352 -23.89 -6.01 1.77
N ARG A 353 -24.84 -5.99 0.87
CA ARG A 353 -26.25 -6.29 1.18
C ARG A 353 -26.79 -7.31 0.19
N GLU A 354 -27.43 -8.34 0.71
CA GLU A 354 -28.21 -9.30 -0.07
C GLU A 354 -29.69 -9.06 0.25
N GLY A 355 -30.41 -8.48 -0.71
CA GLY A 355 -31.73 -7.90 -0.48
C GLY A 355 -31.66 -6.79 0.60
N ASP A 356 -32.52 -6.91 1.62
CA ASP A 356 -32.57 -5.98 2.77
C ASP A 356 -31.58 -6.35 3.90
N VAL A 357 -30.85 -7.45 3.79
CA VAL A 357 -29.98 -7.97 4.86
C VAL A 357 -28.54 -7.61 4.60
N PRO A 358 -27.87 -6.93 5.54
CA PRO A 358 -26.43 -6.72 5.44
C PRO A 358 -25.67 -8.03 5.69
N GLU A 359 -24.64 -8.27 4.88
CA GLU A 359 -23.68 -9.36 5.03
C GLU A 359 -22.29 -8.82 5.38
N ASP A 360 -21.49 -9.64 6.04
CA ASP A 360 -20.09 -9.31 6.31
C ASP A 360 -19.30 -9.20 4.99
N PRO A 361 -18.75 -8.01 4.65
CA PRO A 361 -18.02 -7.81 3.42
C PRO A 361 -16.79 -8.72 3.28
N LEU A 362 -16.16 -9.12 4.39
CA LEU A 362 -14.99 -10.00 4.36
C LEU A 362 -15.29 -11.41 3.85
N ARG A 363 -16.57 -11.78 3.71
CA ARG A 363 -16.97 -13.02 3.06
C ARG A 363 -16.94 -12.92 1.53
N TRP A 364 -16.95 -11.72 0.99
CA TRP A 364 -16.98 -11.45 -0.45
C TRP A 364 -15.60 -11.10 -0.99
N PHE A 365 -14.81 -10.38 -0.22
CA PHE A 365 -13.53 -9.84 -0.66
C PHE A 365 -12.34 -10.66 -0.15
N THR A 366 -11.33 -10.80 -1.01
CA THR A 366 -10.02 -11.29 -0.57
C THR A 366 -9.33 -10.16 0.19
N THR A 367 -8.94 -10.43 1.43
CA THR A 367 -8.00 -9.59 2.14
C THR A 367 -6.62 -10.21 1.98
N ASP A 368 -5.68 -9.50 1.35
CA ASP A 368 -4.27 -9.86 1.47
C ASP A 368 -3.93 -9.77 2.96
N LYS A 369 -3.81 -10.94 3.58
CA LYS A 369 -3.19 -11.01 4.90
C LYS A 369 -1.72 -10.71 4.68
N GLY A 370 -1.34 -9.43 4.91
CA GLY A 370 0.02 -8.96 4.87
C GLY A 370 0.96 -9.73 5.79
#